data_92f88f422961ed38541cc94b236886a6
#
_entry.id   92f88f422961ed38541cc94b236886a6
#
_cell.length_a   1.000
_cell.length_b   1.000
_cell.length_c   1.000
_cell.angle_alpha   90.00
_cell.angle_beta   90.00
_cell.angle_gamma   90.00
#
_symmetry.space_group_name_H-M   'P 1'
#
loop_
_entity.id
_entity.type
_entity.pdbx_description
1 polymer ?
#
loop_
_entity_poly.entity_id
_entity_poly.type
_entity_poly.pdbx_seq_one_letter_code
_entity_poly.pdbx_strand_id
1 'polypeptide(L)'
;PDENSFDAEQESKFLKEKSESENEIEIIAVVDNVVAGTAGIEAVGTKYKVKHRAELGISVAKEFWGLGIGWALMNACIECARNAGYVQLELNVVAENTRAIAMYERAGFVEYGRNPKGFQSRKTGFQELIYMKMEL
;
A
#
# COMPACT_ATOMS: atom_id res chain seq x y z
N PRO A 1 6.60 -17.71 -13.56
CA PRO A 1 6.73 -17.55 -13.20
C PRO A 1 6.83 -17.38 -12.72
N ASP A 2 6.60 -17.22 -12.90
CA ASP A 2 6.65 -17.04 -12.40
C ASP A 2 7.07 -16.84 -11.70
N GLU A 3 7.12 -16.79 -12.01
CA GLU A 3 7.77 -16.49 -11.34
C GLU A 3 7.72 -16.48 -9.98
N ASN A 4 8.21 -16.88 -9.41
CA ASN A 4 8.27 -16.53 -8.06
C ASN A 4 7.12 -15.77 -7.55
N SER A 5 6.25 -15.41 -8.37
CA SER A 5 5.08 -14.65 -8.00
C SER A 5 3.95 -15.59 -7.67
N PHE A 6 2.83 -15.02 -7.28
CA PHE A 6 1.63 -15.79 -7.06
C PHE A 6 1.24 -16.55 -8.29
N ASP A 7 0.77 -17.76 -8.11
CA ASP A 7 0.03 -18.43 -9.16
C ASP A 7 -1.45 -18.05 -9.00
N ALA A 8 -2.27 -18.52 -9.91
CA ALA A 8 -3.68 -18.17 -9.91
C ALA A 8 -4.39 -18.64 -8.64
N GLU A 9 -3.99 -19.77 -8.10
CA GLU A 9 -4.60 -20.30 -6.90
C GLU A 9 -4.29 -19.42 -5.69
N GLN A 10 -3.06 -18.95 -5.59
CA GLN A 10 -2.70 -18.08 -4.49
C GLN A 10 -3.40 -16.73 -4.60
N GLU A 11 -3.53 -16.21 -5.81
CA GLU A 11 -4.23 -14.94 -6.02
C GLU A 11 -5.68 -15.04 -5.58
N SER A 12 -6.31 -16.19 -5.75
CA SER A 12 -7.71 -16.35 -5.37
C SER A 12 -7.93 -16.29 -3.86
N LYS A 13 -6.86 -16.28 -3.08
CA LYS A 13 -6.95 -16.20 -1.62
C LYS A 13 -6.95 -14.78 -1.09
N PHE A 14 -6.89 -13.78 -1.96
CA PHE A 14 -7.07 -12.41 -1.51
C PHE A 14 -8.49 -12.21 -1.00
N LEU A 15 -8.58 -11.60 0.18
CA LEU A 15 -9.84 -11.28 0.79
C LEU A 15 -9.96 -9.77 0.86
N LYS A 16 -11.07 -9.25 0.34
CA LYS A 16 -11.35 -7.83 0.40
C LYS A 16 -12.38 -7.60 1.48
N GLU A 17 -11.99 -6.85 2.49
CA GLU A 17 -12.89 -6.51 3.58
C GLU A 17 -13.10 -5.01 3.60
N LYS A 18 -14.35 -4.60 3.70
CA LYS A 18 -14.71 -3.21 3.82
C LYS A 18 -14.93 -2.96 5.31
N SER A 19 -14.20 -2.01 5.87
CA SER A 19 -14.37 -1.69 7.28
C SER A 19 -15.74 -1.09 7.51
N GLU A 20 -16.12 -0.91 8.78
CA GLU A 20 -17.39 -0.26 9.11
C GLU A 20 -17.45 1.17 8.60
N SER A 21 -16.29 1.80 8.42
CA SER A 21 -16.22 3.12 7.82
C SER A 21 -16.34 2.98 6.30
N GLU A 22 -17.20 3.78 5.70
CA GLU A 22 -17.36 3.80 4.24
C GLU A 22 -16.10 4.30 3.53
N ASN A 23 -15.17 4.90 4.29
CA ASN A 23 -13.98 5.54 3.75
C ASN A 23 -12.73 4.66 3.79
N GLU A 24 -12.88 3.41 4.23
CA GLU A 24 -11.75 2.50 4.37
C GLU A 24 -12.02 1.19 3.68
N ILE A 25 -10.99 0.69 3.01
CA ILE A 25 -11.03 -0.64 2.39
C ILE A 25 -9.74 -1.33 2.80
N GLU A 26 -9.87 -2.56 3.29
CA GLU A 26 -8.72 -3.36 3.68
C GLU A 26 -8.71 -4.65 2.89
N ILE A 27 -7.52 -5.05 2.44
CA ILE A 27 -7.30 -6.26 1.67
C ILE A 27 -6.27 -7.11 2.38
N ILE A 28 -6.54 -8.39 2.49
CA ILE A 28 -5.67 -9.34 3.18
C ILE A 28 -5.20 -10.38 2.18
N ALA A 29 -3.90 -10.65 2.19
CA ALA A 29 -3.32 -11.74 1.41
C ALA A 29 -3.11 -12.93 2.32
N VAL A 30 -3.71 -14.06 1.97
CA VAL A 30 -3.61 -15.29 2.76
C VAL A 30 -2.88 -16.34 1.93
N VAL A 31 -1.84 -16.94 2.53
CA VAL A 31 -1.07 -18.01 1.90
C VAL A 31 -1.06 -19.19 2.87
N ASP A 32 -1.56 -20.32 2.44
CA ASP A 32 -1.62 -21.55 3.26
C ASP A 32 -2.26 -21.29 4.63
N ASN A 33 -3.38 -20.57 4.63
CA ASN A 33 -4.16 -20.25 5.83
C ASN A 33 -3.43 -19.29 6.80
N VAL A 34 -2.37 -18.65 6.34
CA VAL A 34 -1.63 -17.67 7.15
C VAL A 34 -1.74 -16.31 6.49
N VAL A 35 -1.98 -15.27 7.28
CA VAL A 35 -2.01 -13.92 6.74
C VAL A 35 -0.59 -13.51 6.39
N ALA A 36 -0.31 -13.39 5.11
CA ALA A 36 1.01 -13.05 4.61
C ALA A 36 1.23 -11.55 4.52
N GLY A 37 0.15 -10.81 4.32
CA GLY A 37 0.25 -9.36 4.21
C GLY A 37 -1.12 -8.70 4.24
N THR A 38 -1.10 -7.41 4.47
CA THR A 38 -2.32 -6.60 4.48
C THR A 38 -2.05 -5.30 3.73
N ALA A 39 -3.09 -4.74 3.17
CA ALA A 39 -3.01 -3.42 2.56
C ALA A 39 -4.35 -2.73 2.75
N GLY A 40 -4.33 -1.42 2.73
CA GLY A 40 -5.57 -0.70 2.86
C GLY A 40 -5.51 0.67 2.23
N ILE A 41 -6.67 1.20 1.95
CA ILE A 41 -6.81 2.60 1.54
C ILE A 41 -7.78 3.27 2.49
N GLU A 42 -7.52 4.53 2.76
CA GLU A 42 -8.31 5.31 3.68
C GLU A 42 -8.44 6.71 3.13
N ALA A 43 -9.62 7.29 3.23
CA ALA A 43 -9.82 8.67 2.77
C ALA A 43 -8.93 9.61 3.60
N VAL A 44 -8.29 10.56 2.93
CA VAL A 44 -7.48 11.58 3.61
C VAL A 44 -8.37 12.43 4.51
N GLY A 45 -9.61 12.66 4.06
CA GLY A 45 -10.59 13.37 4.86
C GLY A 45 -11.95 13.35 4.19
N THR A 46 -12.97 13.76 4.92
CA THR A 46 -14.35 13.74 4.42
C THR A 46 -14.79 15.06 3.83
N LYS A 47 -14.05 16.13 4.07
CA LYS A 47 -14.42 17.45 3.54
C LYS A 47 -14.21 17.51 2.04
N TYR A 48 -15.04 18.28 1.37
CA TYR A 48 -14.99 18.38 -0.09
C TYR A 48 -13.60 18.65 -0.64
N LYS A 49 -12.81 19.49 0.05
CA LYS A 49 -11.49 19.88 -0.42
C LYS A 49 -10.51 18.72 -0.52
N VAL A 50 -10.68 17.67 0.28
CA VAL A 50 -9.73 16.56 0.34
C VAL A 50 -10.36 15.20 0.13
N LYS A 51 -11.66 15.10 -0.02
CA LYS A 51 -12.33 13.80 -0.15
C LYS A 51 -11.96 13.03 -1.41
N HIS A 52 -11.31 13.67 -2.36
CA HIS A 52 -10.86 13.03 -3.61
C HIS A 52 -9.52 12.30 -3.42
N ARG A 53 -8.93 12.37 -2.24
CA ARG A 53 -7.61 11.81 -1.95
C ARG A 53 -7.73 10.63 -0.98
N ALA A 54 -6.99 9.58 -1.26
CA ALA A 54 -6.92 8.43 -0.36
C ALA A 54 -5.46 8.12 -0.07
N GLU A 55 -5.22 7.49 1.07
CA GLU A 55 -3.89 7.09 1.47
C GLU A 55 -3.78 5.58 1.48
N LEU A 56 -2.67 5.05 0.98
CA LEU A 56 -2.38 3.63 0.86
C LEU A 56 -1.38 3.20 1.93
N GLY A 57 -1.64 2.05 2.57
CA GLY A 57 -0.69 1.42 3.46
C GLY A 57 -0.56 -0.05 3.09
N ILE A 58 0.66 -0.60 3.16
CA ILE A 58 0.93 -2.01 2.84
C ILE A 58 1.91 -2.56 3.86
N SER A 59 1.66 -3.79 4.30
CA SER A 59 2.57 -4.51 5.17
C SER A 59 2.61 -5.98 4.74
N VAL A 60 3.80 -6.53 4.55
CA VAL A 60 3.99 -7.94 4.20
C VAL A 60 4.94 -8.56 5.21
N ALA A 61 4.55 -9.71 5.77
CA ALA A 61 5.38 -10.41 6.72
C ALA A 61 6.70 -10.80 6.06
N LYS A 62 7.78 -10.67 6.81
CA LYS A 62 9.13 -10.84 6.28
C LYS A 62 9.34 -12.19 5.61
N GLU A 63 8.78 -13.25 6.17
CA GLU A 63 8.94 -14.59 5.61
C GLU A 63 8.26 -14.77 4.26
N PHE A 64 7.43 -13.83 3.87
CA PHE A 64 6.74 -13.86 2.58
C PHE A 64 7.28 -12.83 1.59
N TRP A 65 8.40 -12.19 1.91
CA TRP A 65 9.00 -11.22 0.98
C TRP A 65 9.53 -11.93 -0.27
N GLY A 66 9.52 -11.22 -1.38
CA GLY A 66 10.06 -11.76 -2.63
C GLY A 66 9.11 -12.62 -3.43
N LEU A 67 7.85 -12.73 -2.98
CA LEU A 67 6.86 -13.56 -3.64
C LEU A 67 5.83 -12.77 -4.44
N GLY A 68 6.00 -11.45 -4.54
CA GLY A 68 5.06 -10.62 -5.30
C GLY A 68 3.80 -10.23 -4.54
N ILE A 69 3.73 -10.53 -3.24
CA ILE A 69 2.55 -10.26 -2.44
C ILE A 69 2.30 -8.74 -2.31
N GLY A 70 3.36 -7.99 -2.02
CA GLY A 70 3.23 -6.53 -1.90
C GLY A 70 2.76 -5.90 -3.20
N TRP A 71 3.31 -6.35 -4.32
CA TRP A 71 2.91 -5.87 -5.64
C TRP A 71 1.43 -6.15 -5.90
N ALA A 72 0.99 -7.38 -5.61
CA ALA A 72 -0.40 -7.76 -5.82
C ALA A 72 -1.36 -6.97 -4.92
N LEU A 73 -1.00 -6.81 -3.64
CA LEU A 73 -1.80 -6.03 -2.71
C LEU A 73 -1.91 -4.58 -3.15
N MET A 74 -0.80 -4.00 -3.58
CA MET A 74 -0.79 -2.61 -4.04
C MET A 74 -1.70 -2.42 -5.25
N ASN A 75 -1.58 -3.32 -6.24
CA ASN A 75 -2.41 -3.21 -7.43
C ASN A 75 -3.89 -3.40 -7.13
N ALA A 76 -4.22 -4.27 -6.19
CA ALA A 76 -5.60 -4.44 -5.77
C ALA A 76 -6.13 -3.16 -5.11
N CYS A 77 -5.31 -2.50 -4.30
CA CYS A 77 -5.70 -1.24 -3.68
C CYS A 77 -5.87 -0.13 -4.70
N ILE A 78 -5.01 -0.05 -5.69
CA ILE A 78 -5.12 0.94 -6.75
C ILE A 78 -6.44 0.77 -7.48
N GLU A 79 -6.79 -0.47 -7.81
CA GLU A 79 -8.05 -0.77 -8.48
C GLU A 79 -9.25 -0.38 -7.62
N CYS A 80 -9.20 -0.73 -6.33
CA CYS A 80 -10.25 -0.36 -5.40
C CYS A 80 -10.41 1.15 -5.28
N ALA A 81 -9.30 1.87 -5.25
CA ALA A 81 -9.33 3.33 -5.14
C ALA A 81 -9.99 3.95 -6.38
N ARG A 82 -9.64 3.43 -7.57
CA ARG A 82 -10.28 3.89 -8.80
C ARG A 82 -11.78 3.65 -8.78
N ASN A 83 -12.16 2.44 -8.40
CA ASN A 83 -13.58 2.06 -8.37
C ASN A 83 -14.37 2.84 -7.34
N ALA A 84 -13.73 3.27 -6.27
CA ALA A 84 -14.37 4.08 -5.24
C ALA A 84 -14.48 5.54 -5.63
N GLY A 85 -13.88 5.94 -6.75
CA GLY A 85 -13.98 7.30 -7.24
C GLY A 85 -12.90 8.26 -6.76
N TYR A 86 -11.87 7.75 -6.10
CA TYR A 86 -10.75 8.60 -5.72
C TYR A 86 -9.96 9.04 -6.95
N VAL A 87 -9.44 10.24 -6.90
CA VAL A 87 -8.70 10.85 -8.00
C VAL A 87 -7.20 10.73 -7.79
N GLN A 88 -6.77 10.65 -6.53
CA GLN A 88 -5.36 10.61 -6.18
C GLN A 88 -5.14 9.64 -5.04
N LEU A 89 -4.10 8.82 -5.17
CA LEU A 89 -3.69 7.88 -4.13
C LEU A 89 -2.31 8.29 -3.63
N GLU A 90 -2.16 8.36 -2.30
CA GLU A 90 -0.95 8.86 -1.66
C GLU A 90 -0.39 7.82 -0.71
N LEU A 91 0.91 7.92 -0.46
CA LEU A 91 1.55 7.10 0.54
C LEU A 91 2.76 7.82 1.12
N ASN A 92 3.24 7.32 2.24
CA ASN A 92 4.54 7.73 2.72
C ASN A 92 5.36 6.47 3.01
N VAL A 93 6.67 6.60 2.89
CA VAL A 93 7.57 5.47 3.04
C VAL A 93 8.89 5.98 3.62
N VAL A 94 9.49 5.17 4.52
CA VAL A 94 10.79 5.51 5.09
C VAL A 94 11.84 5.48 3.98
N ALA A 95 12.68 6.51 3.91
CA ALA A 95 13.67 6.66 2.83
C ALA A 95 14.61 5.48 2.69
N GLU A 96 14.90 4.79 3.80
CA GLU A 96 15.76 3.63 3.77
C GLU A 96 15.12 2.38 3.17
N ASN A 97 13.81 2.39 3.04
CA ASN A 97 13.09 1.25 2.46
C ASN A 97 13.13 1.32 0.93
N THR A 98 14.33 1.13 0.38
CA THR A 98 14.55 1.29 -1.06
C THR A 98 13.76 0.28 -1.88
N ARG A 99 13.52 -0.90 -1.32
CA ARG A 99 12.75 -1.94 -1.99
C ARG A 99 11.30 -1.51 -2.22
N ALA A 100 10.67 -0.96 -1.19
CA ALA A 100 9.29 -0.48 -1.32
C ALA A 100 9.21 0.72 -2.26
N ILE A 101 10.17 1.64 -2.16
CA ILE A 101 10.21 2.81 -3.03
C ILE A 101 10.28 2.39 -4.49
N ALA A 102 11.17 1.42 -4.81
CA ALA A 102 11.29 0.92 -6.18
C ALA A 102 9.98 0.32 -6.68
N MET A 103 9.29 -0.40 -5.82
CA MET A 103 7.98 -0.98 -6.17
C MET A 103 6.95 0.10 -6.45
N TYR A 104 6.90 1.13 -5.61
CA TYR A 104 5.96 2.24 -5.81
C TYR A 104 6.26 3.01 -7.10
N GLU A 105 7.54 3.27 -7.34
CA GLU A 105 7.93 3.96 -8.58
C GLU A 105 7.57 3.15 -9.82
N ARG A 106 7.78 1.85 -9.75
CA ARG A 106 7.42 0.95 -10.84
C ARG A 106 5.92 0.97 -11.11
N ALA A 107 5.11 1.14 -10.07
CA ALA A 107 3.66 1.23 -10.23
C ALA A 107 3.20 2.57 -10.79
N GLY A 108 4.03 3.59 -10.71
CA GLY A 108 3.70 4.92 -11.22
C GLY A 108 3.59 6.01 -10.17
N PHE A 109 3.93 5.71 -8.92
CA PHE A 109 3.98 6.74 -7.88
C PHE A 109 5.19 7.63 -8.09
N VAL A 110 5.03 8.91 -7.79
CA VAL A 110 6.11 9.88 -7.86
C VAL A 110 6.29 10.57 -6.52
N GLU A 111 7.54 10.84 -6.19
CA GLU A 111 7.86 11.55 -4.96
C GLU A 111 7.45 13.02 -5.10
N TYR A 112 6.85 13.57 -4.05
CA TYR A 112 6.50 14.99 -4.06
C TYR A 112 6.95 15.74 -2.81
N GLY A 113 7.58 15.07 -1.86
CA GLY A 113 8.10 15.73 -0.68
C GLY A 113 8.83 14.79 0.25
N ARG A 114 9.55 15.38 1.21
CA ARG A 114 10.27 14.62 2.23
C ARG A 114 10.20 15.32 3.55
N ASN A 115 10.22 14.52 4.62
CA ASN A 115 10.29 15.03 5.99
C ASN A 115 11.43 14.31 6.71
N PRO A 116 12.55 15.00 7.00
CA PRO A 116 13.73 14.35 7.60
C PRO A 116 13.45 13.68 8.94
N LYS A 117 12.44 14.12 9.65
CA LYS A 117 12.08 13.57 10.96
C LYS A 117 10.64 13.07 10.97
N GLY A 118 10.16 12.59 9.83
CA GLY A 118 8.79 12.16 9.69
C GLY A 118 8.46 10.86 10.39
N PHE A 119 9.45 10.04 10.72
CA PHE A 119 9.25 8.78 11.39
C PHE A 119 10.23 8.65 12.55
N GLN A 120 9.74 8.18 13.69
CA GLN A 120 10.61 7.95 14.85
C GLN A 120 10.57 6.48 15.23
N SER A 121 11.76 5.88 15.28
CA SER A 121 11.94 4.49 15.69
C SER A 121 12.73 4.46 16.99
N ARG A 122 12.36 3.55 17.89
CA ARG A 122 13.11 3.38 19.13
C ARG A 122 14.52 2.84 18.90
N LYS A 123 14.70 2.14 17.77
CA LYS A 123 16.00 1.53 17.45
C LYS A 123 16.92 2.48 16.72
N THR A 124 16.38 3.27 15.81
CA THR A 124 17.21 4.06 14.90
C THR A 124 17.03 5.56 15.03
N GLY A 125 16.15 6.00 15.95
CA GLY A 125 15.87 7.42 16.13
C GLY A 125 15.00 7.94 15.00
N PHE A 126 15.26 9.16 14.54
CA PHE A 126 14.48 9.78 13.49
C PHE A 126 14.89 9.24 12.12
N GLN A 127 13.90 9.04 11.28
CA GLN A 127 14.12 8.59 9.90
C GLN A 127 13.35 9.51 8.96
N GLU A 128 13.90 9.69 7.77
CA GLU A 128 13.27 10.50 6.75
C GLU A 128 12.08 9.76 6.14
N LEU A 129 10.96 10.48 5.99
CA LEU A 129 9.81 9.98 5.24
C LEU A 129 9.77 10.62 3.87
N ILE A 130 9.46 9.82 2.88
CA ILE A 130 9.24 10.27 1.52
C ILE A 130 7.75 10.18 1.24
N TYR A 131 7.18 11.26 0.70
CA TYR A 131 5.77 11.30 0.33
C TYR A 131 5.65 11.08 -1.16
N MET A 132 4.80 10.14 -1.56
CA MET A 132 4.60 9.80 -2.96
C MET A 132 3.12 9.84 -3.29
N LYS A 133 2.81 10.05 -4.56
CA LYS A 133 1.42 10.07 -5.02
C LYS A 133 1.30 9.52 -6.43
N MET A 134 0.10 9.10 -6.75
CA MET A 134 -0.28 8.64 -8.09
C MET A 134 -1.63 9.23 -8.42
N GLU A 135 -1.78 9.72 -9.64
CA GLU A 135 -3.09 10.14 -10.13
C GLU A 135 -3.83 8.91 -10.68
N LEU A 136 -5.09 8.80 -10.32
CA LEU A 136 -5.92 7.64 -10.70
C LEU A 136 -6.82 7.92 -11.94
#